data_4fddd10bc3f073793fb218c411cae9dc
#
_entry.id   4fddd10bc3f073793fb218c411cae9dc
#
_cell.length_a   1.000
_cell.length_b   1.000
_cell.length_c   1.000
_cell.angle_alpha   90.00
_cell.angle_beta   90.00
_cell.angle_gamma   90.00
#
_symmetry.space_group_name_H-M   'P 1'
#
loop_
_entity.id
_entity.type
_entity.pdbx_description
1 polymer ?
#
loop_
_entity_poly.entity_id
_entity_poly.type
_entity_poly.pdbx_seq_one_letter_code
_entity_poly.pdbx_strand_id
1 'polypeptide(L)'
;MDCCNESSYNQYDGLQNFTLLIIQHLMLNNEDIWKLLKYDTQDALEKPNLTREEKAKLIYPGASGGDMDDYRVFRTPYLDDLTTNQQAQLRVYLESITPDTRLYGTVDVNIEVICHVKMVELNDYQNRAESIVWQVIKTLNGADVGGIGKLFFDRNGSFYDLIKMNRYNNRNFYGYTITMSTKMGNIAECQ
;
A
#
# COMPACT_ATOMS: atom_id res chain seq x y z
N MET A 1 40.50 -7.04 19.21
CA MET A 1 39.87 -6.42 18.02
C MET A 1 38.38 -6.56 18.20
N ASP A 2 37.80 -5.61 18.94
CA ASP A 2 36.34 -5.63 19.21
C ASP A 2 35.66 -4.76 18.16
N CYS A 3 35.28 -5.37 17.03
CA CYS A 3 34.55 -4.72 15.93
C CYS A 3 33.05 -4.89 16.00
N CYS A 4 32.52 -5.30 17.13
CA CYS A 4 31.06 -5.42 17.32
C CYS A 4 30.60 -4.45 18.38
N ASN A 5 30.39 -3.21 17.99
CA ASN A 5 29.69 -2.26 18.83
C ASN A 5 28.21 -2.68 18.85
N GLU A 6 27.71 -3.18 19.98
CA GLU A 6 26.35 -3.76 20.14
C GLU A 6 25.20 -2.78 19.87
N SER A 7 25.49 -1.52 19.55
CA SER A 7 24.49 -0.47 19.34
C SER A 7 23.88 -0.43 17.93
N SER A 8 24.30 -1.29 16.99
CA SER A 8 23.85 -1.25 15.58
C SER A 8 22.86 -2.34 15.17
N TYR A 9 22.28 -3.07 16.13
CA TYR A 9 21.41 -4.22 15.83
C TYR A 9 19.93 -3.88 15.83
N ASN A 10 19.53 -2.77 15.24
CA ASN A 10 18.14 -2.54 15.03
C ASN A 10 17.76 -2.85 13.57
N GLN A 11 17.76 -4.15 13.25
CA GLN A 11 17.47 -4.64 11.90
C GLN A 11 16.06 -4.25 11.40
N TYR A 12 15.22 -3.72 12.27
CA TYR A 12 13.85 -3.31 11.97
C TYR A 12 13.58 -1.83 12.26
N ASP A 13 14.59 -0.99 12.29
CA ASP A 13 14.46 0.46 12.62
C ASP A 13 13.43 1.21 11.77
N GLY A 14 13.28 0.84 10.50
CA GLY A 14 12.30 1.44 9.59
C GLY A 14 10.87 0.91 9.72
N LEU A 15 10.64 -0.15 10.52
CA LEU A 15 9.37 -0.88 10.51
C LEU A 15 8.19 -0.02 10.98
N GLN A 16 8.39 0.81 11.98
CA GLN A 16 7.34 1.70 12.52
C GLN A 16 6.76 2.67 11.46
N ASN A 17 7.56 3.03 10.45
CA ASN A 17 7.17 3.94 9.38
C ASN A 17 6.95 3.22 8.05
N PHE A 18 7.06 1.89 8.01
CA PHE A 18 7.08 1.08 6.80
C PHE A 18 5.91 1.40 5.86
N THR A 19 4.69 1.31 6.37
CA THR A 19 3.47 1.57 5.58
C THR A 19 3.37 3.03 5.15
N LEU A 20 3.83 3.97 6.01
CA LEU A 20 3.84 5.39 5.69
C LEU A 20 4.80 5.70 4.55
N LEU A 21 5.99 5.10 4.54
CA LEU A 21 6.99 5.29 3.48
C LEU A 21 6.48 4.78 2.13
N ILE A 22 5.76 3.66 2.12
CA ILE A 22 5.10 3.15 0.90
C ILE A 22 4.05 4.14 0.38
N ILE A 23 3.18 4.64 1.26
CA ILE A 23 2.15 5.63 0.88
C ILE A 23 2.81 6.91 0.37
N GLN A 24 3.86 7.39 1.01
CA GLN A 24 4.61 8.56 0.56
C GLN A 24 5.27 8.34 -0.82
N HIS A 25 5.82 7.15 -1.04
CA HIS A 25 6.39 6.80 -2.35
C HIS A 25 5.32 6.81 -3.45
N LEU A 26 4.15 6.23 -3.20
CA LEU A 26 3.00 6.30 -4.11
C LEU A 26 2.55 7.75 -4.35
N MET A 27 2.55 8.58 -3.29
CA MET A 27 2.15 9.99 -3.38
C MET A 27 3.07 10.79 -4.31
N LEU A 28 4.36 10.51 -4.28
CA LEU A 28 5.37 11.25 -5.05
C LEU A 28 5.46 10.77 -6.50
N ASN A 29 5.22 9.47 -6.76
CA ASN A 29 5.59 8.84 -8.01
C ASN A 29 4.40 8.41 -8.87
N ASN A 30 3.16 8.58 -8.41
CA ASN A 30 1.98 8.19 -9.18
C ASN A 30 0.81 9.15 -8.96
N GLU A 31 0.32 9.76 -10.03
CA GLU A 31 -0.83 10.66 -9.97
C GLU A 31 -2.15 9.92 -10.17
N ASP A 32 -2.15 8.89 -11.00
CA ASP A 32 -3.37 8.19 -11.41
C ASP A 32 -4.05 7.49 -10.22
N ILE A 33 -3.27 6.90 -9.30
CA ILE A 33 -3.82 6.30 -8.08
C ILE A 33 -4.64 7.32 -7.30
N TRP A 34 -4.11 8.53 -7.12
CA TRP A 34 -4.76 9.57 -6.32
C TRP A 34 -6.01 10.12 -6.99
N LYS A 35 -6.00 10.25 -8.33
CA LYS A 35 -7.19 10.61 -9.11
C LYS A 35 -8.28 9.55 -8.98
N LEU A 36 -7.92 8.27 -9.11
CA LEU A 36 -8.85 7.15 -8.99
C LEU A 36 -9.45 7.00 -7.59
N LEU A 37 -8.71 7.42 -6.55
CA LEU A 37 -9.19 7.44 -5.17
C LEU A 37 -10.05 8.66 -4.85
N LYS A 38 -9.76 9.82 -5.45
CA LYS A 38 -10.43 11.10 -5.16
C LYS A 38 -11.70 11.30 -5.95
N TYR A 39 -11.66 11.01 -7.25
CA TYR A 39 -12.76 11.33 -8.16
C TYR A 39 -13.64 10.10 -8.39
N ASP A 40 -14.89 10.18 -7.97
CA ASP A 40 -15.85 9.06 -8.00
C ASP A 40 -16.54 8.90 -9.37
N THR A 41 -16.11 9.68 -10.38
CA THR A 41 -16.67 9.71 -11.72
C THR A 41 -15.90 8.83 -12.71
N GLN A 42 -16.52 8.45 -13.82
CA GLN A 42 -15.91 7.59 -14.86
C GLN A 42 -14.70 8.26 -15.53
N ASP A 43 -14.69 9.60 -15.62
CA ASP A 43 -13.62 10.42 -16.18
C ASP A 43 -12.51 10.76 -15.16
N ALA A 44 -12.35 9.97 -14.10
CA ALA A 44 -11.41 10.27 -13.01
C ALA A 44 -9.98 10.52 -13.49
N LEU A 45 -9.49 9.77 -14.47
CA LEU A 45 -8.14 9.91 -15.02
C LEU A 45 -7.93 11.21 -15.82
N GLU A 46 -9.02 11.78 -16.35
CA GLU A 46 -8.98 13.03 -17.13
C GLU A 46 -8.99 14.27 -16.21
N LYS A 47 -9.31 14.09 -14.92
CA LYS A 47 -9.33 15.19 -13.94
C LYS A 47 -7.92 15.75 -13.68
N PRO A 48 -7.83 16.98 -13.16
CA PRO A 48 -6.57 17.59 -12.78
C PRO A 48 -5.79 16.75 -11.76
N ASN A 49 -4.48 16.85 -11.79
CA ASN A 49 -3.61 16.27 -10.77
C ASN A 49 -3.89 16.90 -9.40
N LEU A 50 -3.79 16.10 -8.36
CA LEU A 50 -3.96 16.58 -6.99
C LEU A 50 -2.68 17.22 -6.46
N THR A 51 -2.82 18.29 -5.71
CA THR A 51 -1.72 18.84 -4.94
C THR A 51 -1.30 17.88 -3.81
N ARG A 52 -0.10 18.10 -3.25
CA ARG A 52 0.37 17.29 -2.13
C ARG A 52 -0.55 17.38 -0.91
N GLU A 53 -1.09 18.55 -0.65
CA GLU A 53 -2.03 18.83 0.43
C GLU A 53 -3.37 18.11 0.24
N GLU A 54 -3.86 18.06 -0.99
CA GLU A 54 -5.10 17.32 -1.32
C GLU A 54 -4.90 15.81 -1.15
N LYS A 55 -3.77 15.27 -1.61
CA LYS A 55 -3.42 13.86 -1.40
C LYS A 55 -3.30 13.53 0.09
N ALA A 56 -2.64 14.40 0.88
CA ALA A 56 -2.49 14.19 2.31
C ALA A 56 -3.84 14.15 3.05
N LYS A 57 -4.83 14.93 2.62
CA LYS A 57 -6.19 14.91 3.18
C LYS A 57 -6.94 13.60 2.93
N LEU A 58 -6.54 12.80 1.95
CA LEU A 58 -7.15 11.49 1.69
C LEU A 58 -6.63 10.40 2.64
N ILE A 59 -5.54 10.65 3.37
CA ILE A 59 -4.92 9.69 4.27
C ILE A 59 -5.54 9.81 5.65
N TYR A 60 -6.04 8.70 6.19
CA TYR A 60 -6.62 8.65 7.53
C TYR A 60 -5.54 8.88 8.61
N PRO A 61 -5.69 9.91 9.45
CA PRO A 61 -4.69 10.28 10.44
C PRO A 61 -4.79 9.49 11.76
N GLY A 62 -5.70 8.53 11.85
CA GLY A 62 -5.94 7.77 13.08
C GLY A 62 -6.93 8.47 14.02
N ALA A 63 -6.74 8.29 15.33
CA ALA A 63 -7.69 8.75 16.35
C ALA A 63 -7.99 10.27 16.36
N SER A 64 -7.14 11.07 15.73
CA SER A 64 -7.36 12.52 15.55
C SER A 64 -8.19 12.86 14.30
N GLY A 65 -8.57 11.84 13.51
CA GLY A 65 -9.39 12.02 12.31
C GLY A 65 -10.86 12.28 12.63
N GLY A 66 -11.54 12.88 11.67
CA GLY A 66 -13.00 12.99 11.67
C GLY A 66 -13.69 11.71 11.22
N ASP A 67 -14.78 11.83 10.47
CA ASP A 67 -15.50 10.70 9.91
C ASP A 67 -14.59 9.91 8.94
N MET A 68 -14.55 8.58 9.10
CA MET A 68 -13.75 7.70 8.23
C MET A 68 -14.18 7.77 6.77
N ASP A 69 -15.43 8.14 6.52
CA ASP A 69 -15.98 8.28 5.18
C ASP A 69 -15.30 9.39 4.35
N ASP A 70 -14.61 10.33 5.00
CA ASP A 70 -13.87 11.40 4.32
C ASP A 70 -12.52 10.94 3.77
N TYR A 71 -12.03 9.78 4.22
CA TYR A 71 -10.70 9.31 3.87
C TYR A 71 -10.75 8.16 2.85
N ARG A 72 -9.63 7.99 2.14
CA ARG A 72 -9.49 6.99 1.06
C ARG A 72 -8.29 6.07 1.26
N VAL A 73 -7.32 6.47 2.10
CA VAL A 73 -6.07 5.72 2.32
C VAL A 73 -5.91 5.42 3.80
N PHE A 74 -5.73 4.13 4.14
CA PHE A 74 -5.67 3.64 5.51
C PHE A 74 -4.42 2.78 5.72
N ARG A 75 -3.90 2.76 6.96
CA ARG A 75 -2.75 1.94 7.38
C ARG A 75 -3.16 0.74 8.22
N THR A 76 -4.41 0.34 8.16
CA THR A 76 -4.97 -0.77 8.93
C THR A 76 -5.73 -1.73 8.02
N PRO A 77 -5.72 -3.05 8.31
CA PRO A 77 -6.46 -4.04 7.53
C PRO A 77 -7.98 -3.98 7.75
N TYR A 78 -8.42 -3.56 8.93
CA TYR A 78 -9.82 -3.60 9.34
C TYR A 78 -10.37 -2.19 9.55
N LEU A 79 -11.52 -1.96 8.94
CA LEU A 79 -12.49 -0.99 9.34
C LEU A 79 -13.76 -1.80 9.59
N ASP A 80 -14.29 -1.79 10.80
CA ASP A 80 -15.45 -2.60 11.21
C ASP A 80 -16.69 -2.32 10.38
N ASP A 81 -16.82 -1.09 9.86
CA ASP A 81 -17.82 -0.73 8.90
C ASP A 81 -17.15 -0.30 7.58
N LEU A 82 -17.28 -1.13 6.54
CA LEU A 82 -17.15 -0.63 5.19
C LEU A 82 -18.19 0.47 5.06
N THR A 83 -17.71 1.67 4.80
CA THR A 83 -18.55 2.84 4.64
C THR A 83 -19.71 2.53 3.71
N THR A 84 -20.88 3.08 3.97
CA THR A 84 -22.01 2.98 3.03
C THR A 84 -21.77 3.81 1.78
N ASN A 85 -20.72 4.62 1.77
CA ASN A 85 -20.41 5.56 0.73
C ASN A 85 -19.83 4.87 -0.51
N GLN A 86 -20.23 5.37 -1.67
CA GLN A 86 -19.70 4.92 -2.96
C GLN A 86 -18.31 5.51 -3.15
N GLN A 87 -17.28 4.75 -2.78
CA GLN A 87 -15.89 5.21 -2.84
C GLN A 87 -14.91 4.09 -3.16
N ALA A 88 -13.72 4.48 -3.62
CA ALA A 88 -12.55 3.61 -3.70
C ALA A 88 -11.64 3.86 -2.50
N GLN A 89 -11.04 2.80 -1.96
CA GLN A 89 -10.13 2.84 -0.82
C GLN A 89 -8.83 2.08 -1.12
N LEU A 90 -7.75 2.55 -0.56
CA LEU A 90 -6.44 1.89 -0.54
C LEU A 90 -6.03 1.64 0.91
N ARG A 91 -5.70 0.40 1.24
CA ARG A 91 -5.20 0.02 2.56
C ARG A 91 -3.82 -0.55 2.44
N VAL A 92 -2.89 -0.09 3.26
CA VAL A 92 -1.50 -0.54 3.28
C VAL A 92 -1.17 -0.99 4.69
N TYR A 93 -0.87 -2.26 4.88
CA TYR A 93 -0.57 -2.82 6.20
C TYR A 93 0.43 -3.97 6.14
N LEU A 94 1.14 -4.16 7.24
CA LEU A 94 2.07 -5.28 7.37
C LEU A 94 1.30 -6.59 7.46
N GLU A 95 1.71 -7.58 6.66
CA GLU A 95 1.16 -8.94 6.69
C GLU A 95 1.98 -9.85 7.58
N SER A 96 3.29 -9.92 7.33
CA SER A 96 4.17 -10.78 8.09
C SER A 96 5.59 -10.23 8.17
N ILE A 97 6.30 -10.66 9.19
CA ILE A 97 7.74 -10.44 9.34
C ILE A 97 8.35 -11.79 9.66
N THR A 98 9.21 -12.27 8.77
CA THR A 98 9.88 -13.55 8.91
C THR A 98 11.39 -13.31 9.06
N PRO A 99 11.97 -13.52 10.26
CA PRO A 99 13.40 -13.44 10.44
C PRO A 99 14.10 -14.54 9.62
N ASP A 100 14.96 -14.16 8.68
CA ASP A 100 15.78 -15.11 7.90
C ASP A 100 17.08 -15.45 8.65
N THR A 101 17.68 -14.41 9.26
CA THR A 101 18.89 -14.52 10.08
C THR A 101 18.82 -13.54 11.26
N ARG A 102 19.89 -13.49 12.07
CA ARG A 102 20.00 -12.47 13.15
C ARG A 102 20.13 -11.04 12.60
N LEU A 103 20.51 -10.87 11.34
CA LEU A 103 20.85 -9.58 10.73
C LEU A 103 19.78 -9.07 9.76
N TYR A 104 18.99 -9.93 9.16
CA TYR A 104 17.96 -9.56 8.21
C TYR A 104 16.75 -10.49 8.26
N GLY A 105 15.65 -9.99 7.77
CA GLY A 105 14.40 -10.76 7.62
C GLY A 105 13.61 -10.28 6.41
N THR A 106 12.62 -11.06 6.05
CA THR A 106 11.65 -10.74 5.01
C THR A 106 10.44 -10.08 5.64
N VAL A 107 10.02 -8.96 5.09
CA VAL A 107 8.81 -8.24 5.48
C VAL A 107 7.83 -8.27 4.32
N ASP A 108 6.64 -8.79 4.60
CA ASP A 108 5.54 -8.81 3.64
C ASP A 108 4.55 -7.69 3.98
N VAL A 109 4.11 -6.99 2.94
CA VAL A 109 3.10 -5.95 3.03
C VAL A 109 1.93 -6.27 2.12
N ASN A 110 0.74 -6.13 2.64
CA ASN A 110 -0.47 -6.16 1.85
C ASN A 110 -0.91 -4.74 1.47
N ILE A 111 -1.26 -4.61 0.20
CA ILE A 111 -1.88 -3.41 -0.35
C ILE A 111 -3.25 -3.84 -0.87
N GLU A 112 -4.27 -3.44 -0.16
CA GLU A 112 -5.65 -3.80 -0.47
C GLU A 112 -6.36 -2.64 -1.17
N VAL A 113 -6.91 -2.93 -2.33
CA VAL A 113 -7.73 -1.99 -3.12
C VAL A 113 -9.18 -2.42 -2.99
N ILE A 114 -10.04 -1.52 -2.53
CA ILE A 114 -11.47 -1.77 -2.36
C ILE A 114 -12.24 -0.74 -3.18
N CYS A 115 -13.22 -1.19 -3.95
CA CYS A 115 -14.10 -0.32 -4.73
C CYS A 115 -15.56 -0.67 -4.53
N HIS A 116 -16.40 0.35 -4.46
CA HIS A 116 -17.84 0.17 -4.51
C HIS A 116 -18.28 -0.22 -5.92
N VAL A 117 -19.21 -1.20 -6.05
CA VAL A 117 -19.64 -1.76 -7.35
C VAL A 117 -20.21 -0.73 -8.33
N LYS A 118 -20.77 0.37 -7.82
CA LYS A 118 -21.31 1.46 -8.68
C LYS A 118 -20.22 2.36 -9.28
N MET A 119 -18.96 2.20 -8.87
CA MET A 119 -17.83 2.99 -9.34
C MET A 119 -16.81 2.17 -10.15
N VAL A 120 -17.21 0.96 -10.54
CA VAL A 120 -16.31 0.00 -11.21
C VAL A 120 -15.78 0.55 -12.52
N GLU A 121 -16.67 1.09 -13.34
CA GLU A 121 -16.35 1.45 -14.71
C GLU A 121 -15.75 2.87 -14.80
N LEU A 122 -14.65 2.95 -15.50
CA LEU A 122 -14.04 4.18 -15.99
C LEU A 122 -14.42 4.38 -17.46
N ASN A 123 -14.06 5.53 -18.03
CA ASN A 123 -14.10 5.72 -19.46
C ASN A 123 -13.32 4.59 -20.16
N ASP A 124 -13.69 4.26 -21.39
CA ASP A 124 -13.10 3.17 -22.16
C ASP A 124 -13.26 1.76 -21.57
N TYR A 125 -14.31 1.55 -20.76
CA TYR A 125 -14.62 0.24 -20.15
C TYR A 125 -13.53 -0.33 -19.24
N GLN A 126 -12.64 0.50 -18.72
CA GLN A 126 -11.62 0.07 -17.76
C GLN A 126 -12.22 -0.12 -16.38
N ASN A 127 -11.70 -1.13 -15.67
CA ASN A 127 -12.08 -1.38 -14.28
C ASN A 127 -11.23 -0.54 -13.33
N ARG A 128 -11.85 0.27 -12.48
CA ARG A 128 -11.18 1.16 -11.53
C ARG A 128 -10.26 0.41 -10.57
N ALA A 129 -10.73 -0.68 -9.96
CA ALA A 129 -9.93 -1.44 -8.99
C ALA A 129 -8.70 -2.05 -9.66
N GLU A 130 -8.87 -2.63 -10.85
CA GLU A 130 -7.76 -3.21 -11.62
C GLU A 130 -6.77 -2.14 -12.07
N SER A 131 -7.26 -0.97 -12.45
CA SER A 131 -6.41 0.17 -12.80
C SER A 131 -5.57 0.62 -11.60
N ILE A 132 -6.14 0.72 -10.39
CA ILE A 132 -5.39 1.03 -9.17
C ILE A 132 -4.35 -0.06 -8.89
N VAL A 133 -4.74 -1.34 -8.95
CA VAL A 133 -3.84 -2.50 -8.75
C VAL A 133 -2.63 -2.41 -9.69
N TRP A 134 -2.89 -2.19 -10.98
CA TRP A 134 -1.84 -2.06 -11.99
C TRP A 134 -0.89 -0.89 -11.70
N GLN A 135 -1.43 0.26 -11.35
CA GLN A 135 -0.62 1.44 -11.03
C GLN A 135 0.21 1.23 -9.76
N VAL A 136 -0.31 0.55 -8.75
CA VAL A 136 0.43 0.18 -7.53
C VAL A 136 1.62 -0.71 -7.88
N ILE A 137 1.39 -1.80 -8.63
CA ILE A 137 2.44 -2.73 -9.04
C ILE A 137 3.50 -2.00 -9.88
N LYS A 138 3.08 -1.24 -10.87
CA LYS A 138 3.97 -0.46 -11.74
C LYS A 138 4.87 0.50 -10.96
N THR A 139 4.35 1.09 -9.89
CA THR A 139 5.08 2.11 -9.10
C THR A 139 6.01 1.49 -8.07
N LEU A 140 5.62 0.36 -7.47
CA LEU A 140 6.35 -0.22 -6.34
C LEU A 140 7.26 -1.38 -6.71
N ASN A 141 6.96 -2.13 -7.79
CA ASN A 141 7.74 -3.33 -8.12
C ASN A 141 9.17 -2.97 -8.55
N GLY A 142 10.15 -3.43 -7.77
CA GLY A 142 11.56 -3.11 -7.95
C GLY A 142 11.96 -1.70 -7.52
N ALA A 143 11.02 -0.89 -7.05
CA ALA A 143 11.29 0.46 -6.58
C ALA A 143 12.05 0.44 -5.24
N ASP A 144 13.03 1.32 -5.13
CA ASP A 144 13.71 1.59 -3.86
C ASP A 144 12.85 2.60 -3.07
N VAL A 145 12.19 2.08 -2.05
CA VAL A 145 11.39 2.90 -1.15
C VAL A 145 12.27 3.29 0.02
N GLY A 146 12.65 4.55 0.07
CA GLY A 146 13.65 5.05 1.00
C GLY A 146 13.45 4.59 2.44
N GLY A 147 14.47 3.97 3.00
CA GLY A 147 14.51 3.44 4.37
C GLY A 147 13.98 2.02 4.55
N ILE A 148 13.33 1.42 3.54
CA ILE A 148 12.82 0.05 3.63
C ILE A 148 13.34 -0.88 2.53
N GLY A 149 14.18 -0.37 1.61
CA GLY A 149 14.76 -1.15 0.51
C GLY A 149 13.82 -1.34 -0.66
N LYS A 150 14.14 -2.30 -1.51
CA LYS A 150 13.37 -2.58 -2.72
C LYS A 150 12.19 -3.50 -2.45
N LEU A 151 11.02 -3.06 -2.87
CA LEU A 151 9.82 -3.89 -2.86
C LEU A 151 9.75 -4.76 -4.12
N PHE A 152 9.38 -6.02 -3.97
CA PHE A 152 9.21 -6.94 -5.07
C PHE A 152 7.82 -7.55 -5.07
N PHE A 153 7.23 -7.56 -6.25
CA PHE A 153 6.01 -8.32 -6.56
C PHE A 153 6.42 -9.68 -7.12
N ASP A 154 7.28 -10.38 -6.39
CA ASP A 154 7.72 -11.72 -6.72
C ASP A 154 8.18 -12.41 -5.43
N ARG A 155 7.59 -13.54 -5.14
CA ARG A 155 8.08 -14.45 -4.12
C ARG A 155 8.76 -15.62 -4.81
N ASN A 156 10.07 -15.61 -4.88
CA ASN A 156 10.86 -16.74 -5.34
C ASN A 156 10.37 -18.06 -4.71
N GLY A 157 9.54 -18.80 -5.47
CA GLY A 157 9.11 -20.14 -5.11
C GLY A 157 7.92 -20.27 -4.14
N SER A 158 7.19 -19.22 -3.85
CA SER A 158 5.97 -19.32 -3.04
C SER A 158 4.74 -19.60 -3.92
N PHE A 159 3.95 -20.61 -3.53
CA PHE A 159 2.68 -20.98 -4.17
C PHE A 159 1.50 -20.08 -3.79
N TYR A 160 1.75 -18.92 -3.22
CA TYR A 160 0.69 -18.00 -2.82
C TYR A 160 0.33 -17.04 -3.94
N ASP A 161 -0.97 -16.82 -4.11
CA ASP A 161 -1.49 -15.82 -5.04
C ASP A 161 -1.03 -14.42 -4.59
N LEU A 162 -0.19 -13.77 -5.39
CA LEU A 162 0.31 -12.42 -5.14
C LEU A 162 -0.77 -11.37 -5.36
N ILE A 163 -1.78 -11.67 -6.16
CA ILE A 163 -3.00 -10.89 -6.30
C ILE A 163 -4.17 -11.78 -5.97
N LYS A 164 -4.94 -11.40 -4.96
CA LYS A 164 -6.12 -12.13 -4.54
C LYS A 164 -7.35 -11.25 -4.64
N MET A 165 -8.37 -11.74 -5.32
CA MET A 165 -9.66 -11.09 -5.34
C MET A 165 -10.35 -11.26 -3.98
N ASN A 166 -10.74 -10.16 -3.35
CA ASN A 166 -11.45 -10.16 -2.09
C ASN A 166 -12.96 -10.10 -2.30
N ARG A 167 -13.67 -10.93 -1.56
CA ARG A 167 -15.13 -10.90 -1.48
C ARG A 167 -15.51 -10.41 -0.09
N TYR A 168 -16.11 -9.24 -0.03
CA TYR A 168 -16.57 -8.66 1.23
C TYR A 168 -17.99 -9.17 1.58
N ASN A 169 -18.31 -9.23 2.86
CA ASN A 169 -19.65 -9.56 3.32
C ASN A 169 -20.70 -8.56 2.81
N ASN A 170 -20.28 -7.29 2.67
CA ASN A 170 -21.08 -6.28 2.00
C ASN A 170 -20.94 -6.45 0.48
N ARG A 171 -22.01 -6.93 -0.18
CA ARG A 171 -22.06 -7.18 -1.61
C ARG A 171 -21.87 -5.93 -2.49
N ASN A 172 -21.88 -4.76 -1.89
CA ASN A 172 -21.65 -3.50 -2.61
C ASN A 172 -20.17 -3.21 -2.86
N PHE A 173 -19.26 -4.01 -2.28
CA PHE A 173 -17.81 -3.80 -2.44
C PHE A 173 -17.13 -5.05 -2.99
N TYR A 174 -16.11 -4.80 -3.77
CA TYR A 174 -15.17 -5.81 -4.26
C TYR A 174 -13.76 -5.20 -4.27
N GLY A 175 -12.74 -6.01 -4.41
CA GLY A 175 -11.39 -5.51 -4.47
C GLY A 175 -10.34 -6.59 -4.60
N TYR A 176 -9.09 -6.18 -4.47
CA TYR A 176 -7.94 -7.03 -4.61
C TYR A 176 -6.94 -6.75 -3.49
N THR A 177 -6.29 -7.78 -3.01
CA THR A 177 -5.10 -7.66 -2.16
C THR A 177 -3.87 -8.01 -2.99
N ILE A 178 -2.89 -7.11 -2.98
CA ILE A 178 -1.56 -7.28 -3.57
C ILE A 178 -0.61 -7.54 -2.42
N THR A 179 0.14 -8.63 -2.46
CA THR A 179 1.21 -8.89 -1.50
C THR A 179 2.56 -8.59 -2.13
N MET A 180 3.34 -7.75 -1.48
CA MET A 180 4.71 -7.41 -1.88
C MET A 180 5.67 -7.71 -0.74
N SER A 181 6.91 -8.03 -1.09
CA SER A 181 7.95 -8.41 -0.12
C SER A 181 9.18 -7.52 -0.26
N THR A 182 9.86 -7.28 0.85
CA THR A 182 11.18 -6.68 0.88
C THR A 182 12.05 -7.37 1.92
N LYS A 183 13.36 -7.28 1.74
CA LYS A 183 14.32 -7.69 2.78
C LYS A 183 14.73 -6.47 3.58
N MET A 184 14.52 -6.54 4.88
CA MET A 184 14.97 -5.53 5.84
C MET A 184 16.09 -6.11 6.71
N GLY A 185 17.08 -5.30 6.97
CA GLY A 185 18.18 -5.65 7.85
C GLY A 185 19.41 -4.82 7.57
N ASN A 186 20.34 -4.84 8.50
CA ASN A 186 21.61 -4.17 8.38
C ASN A 186 22.64 -5.20 7.89
N ILE A 187 22.99 -5.14 6.61
CA ILE A 187 24.18 -5.82 6.11
C ILE A 187 25.33 -4.89 6.50
N ALA A 188 25.78 -4.97 7.75
CA ALA A 188 27.10 -4.45 8.10
C ALA A 188 28.10 -5.36 7.38
N GLU A 189 28.50 -5.00 6.17
CA GLU A 189 29.70 -5.58 5.56
C GLU A 189 30.88 -5.22 6.46
N CYS A 190 31.32 -6.18 7.24
CA CYS A 190 32.66 -6.15 7.79
C CYS A 190 33.62 -6.34 6.61
N GLN A 191 34.08 -5.23 6.02
CA GLN A 191 35.26 -5.20 5.14
C GLN A 191 36.53 -5.22 5.97
#